data_1900789aa8536124d3648d173a1be96e
#
_entry.id   1900789aa8536124d3648d173a1be96e
#
_cell.length_a   1.000
_cell.length_b   1.000
_cell.length_c   1.000
_cell.angle_alpha   90.00
_cell.angle_beta   90.00
_cell.angle_gamma   90.00
#
_symmetry.space_group_name_H-M   'P 1'
#
loop_
_entity.id
_entity.type
_entity.pdbx_description
1 polymer ?
#
loop_
_entity_poly.entity_id
_entity_poly.type
_entity_poly.pdbx_seq_one_letter_code
_entity_poly.pdbx_strand_id
1 'polypeptide(L)'
;DGDAYIQHNSGIADGVSGLNAALGALAEQGISMVYDEVHMVLAQGNFVLAVSEGTFGGAPTSYYDLWRVENGKIAEHWDVMETIADQSTWQNQNGKF
;
A
#
# COMPACT_ATOMS: atom_id res chain seq x y z
N ASP A 1 -1.19 -20.63 -1.84
CA ASP A 1 -1.65 -20.48 -3.22
C ASP A 1 -1.88 -19.01 -3.53
N GLY A 2 -1.18 -18.50 -4.56
CA GLY A 2 -1.28 -17.10 -4.94
C GLY A 2 -2.68 -16.67 -5.36
N ASP A 3 -3.48 -17.58 -5.90
CA ASP A 3 -4.86 -17.28 -6.32
C ASP A 3 -5.84 -17.24 -5.14
N ALA A 4 -5.44 -17.72 -3.97
CA ALA A 4 -6.23 -17.61 -2.75
C ALA A 4 -6.00 -16.30 -1.99
N TYR A 5 -5.09 -15.45 -2.48
CA TYR A 5 -4.82 -14.13 -1.89
C TYR A 5 -6.04 -13.22 -2.05
N ILE A 6 -6.48 -12.66 -0.92
CA ILE A 6 -7.68 -11.81 -0.86
C ILE A 6 -7.24 -10.34 -0.83
N GLN A 7 -7.77 -9.54 -1.75
CA GLN A 7 -7.44 -8.12 -1.88
C GLN A 7 -8.64 -7.25 -1.51
N HIS A 8 -8.43 -6.29 -0.60
CA HIS A 8 -9.45 -5.34 -0.19
C HIS A 8 -9.32 -3.95 -0.82
N ASN A 9 -8.27 -3.72 -1.62
CA ASN A 9 -8.26 -2.54 -2.48
C ASN A 9 -9.25 -2.79 -3.61
N SER A 10 -10.35 -2.07 -3.64
CA SER A 10 -11.46 -2.32 -4.56
C SER A 10 -11.11 -2.10 -6.04
N GLY A 11 -9.98 -1.45 -6.31
CA GLY A 11 -9.47 -1.27 -7.67
C GLY A 11 -8.63 -2.44 -8.18
N ILE A 12 -8.40 -3.48 -7.35
CA ILE A 12 -7.51 -4.60 -7.67
C ILE A 12 -8.25 -5.91 -7.43
N ALA A 13 -8.23 -6.80 -8.42
CA ALA A 13 -8.85 -8.11 -8.29
C ALA A 13 -8.06 -9.02 -7.33
N ASP A 14 -8.73 -10.05 -6.83
CA ASP A 14 -8.10 -11.04 -5.95
C ASP A 14 -6.98 -11.81 -6.65
N GLY A 15 -6.11 -12.39 -5.83
CA GLY A 15 -5.01 -13.24 -6.27
C GLY A 15 -3.81 -12.43 -6.78
N VAL A 16 -2.68 -13.11 -6.87
CA VAL A 16 -1.44 -12.50 -7.39
C VAL A 16 -1.62 -12.10 -8.86
N SER A 17 -2.41 -12.85 -9.63
CA SER A 17 -2.70 -12.49 -11.01
C SER A 17 -3.47 -11.18 -11.13
N GLY A 18 -4.43 -10.92 -10.22
CA GLY A 18 -5.15 -9.64 -10.15
C GLY A 18 -4.22 -8.48 -9.83
N LEU A 19 -3.33 -8.68 -8.86
CA LEU A 19 -2.33 -7.67 -8.49
C LEU A 19 -1.40 -7.36 -9.67
N ASN A 20 -0.88 -8.37 -10.33
CA ASN A 20 0.01 -8.18 -11.48
C ASN A 20 -0.70 -7.46 -12.63
N ALA A 21 -1.97 -7.78 -12.89
CA ALA A 21 -2.75 -7.11 -13.91
C ALA A 21 -2.94 -5.62 -13.58
N ALA A 22 -3.24 -5.30 -12.32
CA ALA A 22 -3.41 -3.91 -11.87
C ALA A 22 -2.12 -3.12 -12.01
N LEU A 23 -0.99 -3.68 -11.58
CA LEU A 23 0.33 -3.02 -11.69
C LEU A 23 0.72 -2.83 -13.15
N GLY A 24 0.44 -3.81 -14.02
CA GLY A 24 0.68 -3.70 -15.46
C GLY A 24 -0.14 -2.58 -16.10
N ALA A 25 -1.42 -2.47 -15.74
CA ALA A 25 -2.30 -1.42 -16.25
C ALA A 25 -1.82 -0.03 -15.84
N LEU A 26 -1.36 0.14 -14.58
CA LEU A 26 -0.77 1.39 -14.11
C LEU A 26 0.49 1.74 -14.89
N ALA A 27 1.36 0.76 -15.12
CA ALA A 27 2.60 0.97 -15.87
C ALA A 27 2.32 1.41 -17.31
N GLU A 28 1.31 0.84 -17.96
CA GLU A 28 0.90 1.24 -19.31
C GLU A 28 0.42 2.69 -19.37
N GLN A 29 -0.15 3.20 -18.28
CA GLN A 29 -0.59 4.60 -18.16
C GLN A 29 0.53 5.54 -17.72
N GLY A 30 1.76 5.03 -17.52
CA GLY A 30 2.88 5.81 -17.04
C GLY A 30 2.80 6.15 -15.56
N ILE A 31 1.94 5.46 -14.80
CA ILE A 31 1.78 5.67 -13.36
C ILE A 31 2.70 4.68 -12.64
N SER A 32 3.60 5.20 -11.82
CA SER A 32 4.49 4.40 -10.98
C SER A 32 4.06 4.48 -9.52
N MET A 33 4.25 3.38 -8.80
CA MET A 33 4.01 3.26 -7.37
C MET A 33 5.35 2.96 -6.71
N VAL A 34 5.84 3.90 -5.90
CA VAL A 34 7.17 3.81 -5.29
C VAL A 34 7.04 3.91 -3.78
N TYR A 35 7.69 2.99 -3.07
CA TYR A 35 7.85 3.01 -1.62
C TYR A 35 9.28 3.44 -1.31
N ASP A 36 9.46 4.64 -0.78
CA ASP A 36 10.79 5.19 -0.50
C ASP A 36 11.27 4.89 0.91
N GLU A 37 10.38 4.89 1.89
CA GLU A 37 10.74 4.71 3.29
C GLU A 37 9.60 4.04 4.07
N VAL A 38 9.94 3.06 4.88
CA VAL A 38 9.03 2.43 5.83
C VAL A 38 9.24 3.09 7.19
N HIS A 39 8.23 3.81 7.66
CA HIS A 39 8.30 4.55 8.93
C HIS A 39 7.96 3.70 10.14
N MET A 40 7.07 2.72 9.97
CA MET A 40 6.54 1.96 11.09
C MET A 40 6.08 0.59 10.62
N VAL A 41 6.40 -0.43 11.42
CA VAL A 41 5.87 -1.79 11.21
C VAL A 41 5.35 -2.28 12.56
N LEU A 42 4.08 -2.66 12.59
CA LEU A 42 3.43 -3.19 13.78
C LEU A 42 2.89 -4.58 13.47
N ALA A 43 3.08 -5.51 14.38
CA ALA A 43 2.60 -6.88 14.23
C ALA A 43 1.83 -7.31 15.46
N GLN A 44 0.68 -7.95 15.25
CA GLN A 44 -0.12 -8.53 16.31
C GLN A 44 -0.83 -9.77 15.80
N GLY A 45 -0.62 -10.91 16.46
CA GLY A 45 -1.13 -12.17 15.98
C GLY A 45 -0.55 -12.49 14.61
N ASN A 46 -1.43 -12.75 13.64
CA ASN A 46 -1.03 -13.00 12.25
C ASN A 46 -1.26 -11.78 11.34
N PHE A 47 -1.42 -10.58 11.93
CA PHE A 47 -1.56 -9.33 11.18
C PHE A 47 -0.29 -8.51 11.26
N VAL A 48 0.05 -7.85 10.14
CA VAL A 48 1.19 -6.91 10.06
C VAL A 48 0.71 -5.64 9.38
N LEU A 49 0.94 -4.50 10.04
CA LEU A 49 0.69 -3.18 9.48
C LEU A 49 2.01 -2.50 9.15
N ALA A 50 2.18 -2.04 7.93
CA ALA A 50 3.31 -1.21 7.53
C ALA A 50 2.81 0.18 7.14
N VAL A 51 3.48 1.20 7.66
CA VAL A 51 3.22 2.60 7.33
C VAL A 51 4.41 3.12 6.57
N SER A 52 4.19 3.52 5.32
CA SER A 52 5.27 3.87 4.39
C SER A 52 5.00 5.20 3.71
N GLU A 53 6.07 5.78 3.23
CA GLU A 53 6.06 7.01 2.44
C GLU A 53 6.67 6.73 1.07
N GLY A 54 6.09 7.31 0.04
CA GLY A 54 6.61 7.19 -1.31
C GLY A 54 5.89 8.10 -2.27
N THR A 55 5.71 7.64 -3.50
CA THR A 55 5.00 8.38 -4.53
C THR A 55 4.03 7.45 -5.26
N PHE A 56 2.95 8.05 -5.75
CA PHE A 56 2.01 7.39 -6.65
C PHE A 56 1.77 8.34 -7.82
N GLY A 57 2.21 7.91 -9.02
CA GLY A 57 2.16 8.79 -10.19
C GLY A 57 2.98 10.07 -10.02
N GLY A 58 4.06 10.02 -9.22
CA GLY A 58 4.90 11.18 -8.92
C GLY A 58 4.42 12.08 -7.80
N ALA A 59 3.22 11.84 -7.24
CA ALA A 59 2.69 12.61 -6.12
C ALA A 59 3.12 11.99 -4.78
N PRO A 60 3.60 12.80 -3.81
CA PRO A 60 3.94 12.29 -2.49
C PRO A 60 2.73 11.59 -1.85
N THR A 61 2.93 10.38 -1.34
CA THR A 61 1.83 9.52 -0.88
C THR A 61 2.23 8.80 0.40
N SER A 62 1.28 8.71 1.32
CA SER A 62 1.38 7.81 2.47
C SER A 62 0.65 6.52 2.16
N TYR A 63 1.26 5.39 2.53
CA TYR A 63 0.71 4.06 2.34
C TYR A 63 0.51 3.40 3.70
N TYR A 64 -0.68 2.89 3.93
CA TYR A 64 -1.03 2.11 5.11
C TYR A 64 -1.46 0.74 4.62
N ASP A 65 -0.58 -0.24 4.77
CA ASP A 65 -0.79 -1.59 4.27
C ASP A 65 -0.95 -2.55 5.45
N LEU A 66 -2.08 -3.25 5.50
CA LEU A 66 -2.35 -4.28 6.49
C LEU A 66 -2.39 -5.63 5.79
N TRP A 67 -1.63 -6.59 6.29
CA TRP A 67 -1.62 -7.95 5.78
C TRP A 67 -2.02 -8.94 6.87
N ARG A 68 -2.73 -9.98 6.47
CA ARG A 68 -2.90 -11.19 7.27
C ARG A 68 -1.98 -12.26 6.69
N VAL A 69 -1.22 -12.89 7.58
CA VAL A 69 -0.25 -13.92 7.22
C VAL A 69 -0.80 -15.29 7.62
N GLU A 70 -0.69 -16.27 6.75
CA GLU A 70 -1.13 -17.63 6.99
C GLU A 70 -0.07 -18.61 6.46
N ASN A 71 0.40 -19.50 7.32
CA ASN A 71 1.41 -20.49 6.95
C ASN A 71 2.68 -19.87 6.34
N GLY A 72 3.11 -18.72 6.86
CA GLY A 72 4.30 -18.01 6.36
C GLY A 72 4.08 -17.26 5.06
N LYS A 73 2.85 -17.13 4.59
CA LYS A 73 2.51 -16.44 3.34
C LYS A 73 1.46 -15.36 3.58
N ILE A 74 1.51 -14.32 2.76
CA ILE A 74 0.48 -13.26 2.79
C ILE A 74 -0.80 -13.84 2.19
N ALA A 75 -1.86 -13.87 3.01
CA ALA A 75 -3.15 -14.44 2.63
C ALA A 75 -4.20 -13.37 2.31
N GLU A 76 -4.05 -12.17 2.84
CA GLU A 76 -5.05 -11.12 2.71
C GLU A 76 -4.40 -9.76 2.89
N HIS A 77 -4.89 -8.76 2.16
CA HIS A 77 -4.32 -7.41 2.16
C HIS A 77 -5.41 -6.35 2.13
N TRP A 78 -5.24 -5.35 2.99
CA TRP A 78 -6.02 -4.11 2.99
C TRP A 78 -5.05 -2.95 2.84
N ASP A 79 -5.45 -1.90 2.17
CA ASP A 79 -4.63 -0.69 2.12
C ASP A 79 -5.46 0.58 2.20
N VAL A 80 -4.78 1.64 2.62
CA VAL A 80 -5.26 3.02 2.55
C VAL A 80 -4.12 3.84 1.99
N MET A 81 -4.39 4.65 1.00
CA MET A 81 -3.43 5.57 0.40
C MET A 81 -3.96 6.98 0.54
N GLU A 82 -3.06 7.90 0.86
CA GLU A 82 -3.40 9.32 0.94
C GLU A 82 -2.29 10.15 0.32
N THR A 83 -2.67 11.07 -0.57
CA THR A 83 -1.72 12.05 -1.07
C THR A 83 -1.32 12.97 0.08
N ILE A 84 -0.02 13.12 0.32
CA ILE A 84 0.49 13.99 1.38
C ILE A 84 0.30 15.43 0.94
N ALA A 85 -0.44 16.21 1.73
CA ALA A 85 -0.68 17.62 1.45
C ALA A 85 0.62 18.41 1.46
N ASP A 86 0.68 19.47 0.65
CA ASP A 86 1.82 20.38 0.64
C ASP A 86 2.03 20.98 2.04
N GLN A 87 3.28 21.01 2.48
CA GLN A 87 3.65 21.47 3.83
C GLN A 87 3.11 22.88 4.14
N SER A 88 2.99 23.73 3.14
CA SER A 88 2.46 25.07 3.30
C SER A 88 0.99 25.10 3.77
N THR A 89 0.26 24.00 3.58
CA THR A 89 -1.16 23.87 3.99
C THR A 89 -1.33 23.25 5.38
N TRP A 90 -0.25 22.77 6.01
CA TRP A 90 -0.33 22.05 7.28
C TRP A 90 -0.75 22.96 8.42
N GLN A 91 -1.67 22.47 9.25
CA GLN A 91 -2.17 23.17 10.44
C GLN A 91 -1.31 22.91 11.68
N ASN A 92 -0.33 22.01 11.59
CA ASN A 92 0.66 21.72 12.61
C ASN A 92 1.96 21.27 11.93
N GLN A 93 3.01 21.06 12.72
CA GLN A 93 4.34 20.73 12.23
C GLN A 93 4.81 19.35 12.69
N ASN A 94 3.88 18.45 12.99
CA ASN A 94 4.22 17.09 13.46
C ASN A 94 4.65 16.15 12.32
N GLY A 95 4.34 16.51 11.10
CA GLY A 95 4.56 15.65 9.94
C GLY A 95 3.46 14.60 9.78
N LYS A 96 3.54 13.83 8.71
CA LYS A 96 2.54 12.80 8.40
C LYS A 96 2.78 11.51 9.19
N PHE A 97 4.00 11.28 9.65
CA PHE A 97 4.40 9.99 10.25
C PHE A 97 4.92 10.11 11.67
#